data_13b4f8b44eb69da10d79e58563909568
#
_entry.id   13b4f8b44eb69da10d79e58563909568
#
_cell.length_a   1.000
_cell.length_b   1.000
_cell.length_c   1.000
_cell.angle_alpha   90.00
_cell.angle_beta   90.00
_cell.angle_gamma   90.00
#
_symmetry.space_group_name_H-M   'P 1'
#
loop_
_entity.id
_entity.type
_entity.pdbx_description
1 polymer ?
#
loop_
_entity_poly.entity_id
_entity_poly.type
_entity_poly.pdbx_seq_one_letter_code
_entity_poly.pdbx_strand_id
1 'polypeptide(L)'
;MQIYAMIGGKDMSEFIKKENKINHQENLRRKTKISLNLVNQMEEDLKQHINDTYKEAARTKKYNPEVTNNLFEQAQYIEEAKKNLGIFDENINSIQRKTPLTNVEKDKIYHYYSTGDYKQEDLADMFGTNQSTVSRIISSKNGKK
;
A
#
# COMPACT_ATOMS: atom_id res chain seq x y z
N MET A 1 26.09 18.48 19.60
CA MET A 1 26.30 17.59 20.75
C MET A 1 25.02 16.76 20.96
N GLN A 2 25.10 15.47 20.75
CA GLN A 2 23.95 14.60 20.97
C GLN A 2 23.94 14.14 22.42
N ILE A 3 22.86 14.46 23.11
CA ILE A 3 22.66 13.96 24.47
C ILE A 3 21.86 12.67 24.37
N TYR A 4 22.50 11.56 24.70
CA TYR A 4 21.82 10.28 24.78
C TYR A 4 21.14 10.15 26.13
N ALA A 5 19.82 10.27 26.14
CA ALA A 5 19.05 10.01 27.34
C ALA A 5 18.79 8.51 27.49
N MET A 6 19.09 7.97 28.63
CA MET A 6 18.77 6.60 29.01
C MET A 6 17.33 6.54 29.51
N ILE A 7 16.48 5.73 28.90
CA ILE A 7 15.10 5.52 29.33
C ILE A 7 14.99 4.11 29.89
N GLY A 8 14.74 3.98 31.20
CA GLY A 8 14.59 2.69 31.86
C GLY A 8 15.80 1.78 31.76
N GLY A 9 17.02 2.35 31.75
CA GLY A 9 18.27 1.60 31.60
C GLY A 9 18.57 1.09 30.20
N LYS A 10 17.80 1.47 29.19
CA LYS A 10 18.03 1.08 27.79
C LYS A 10 18.67 2.20 27.01
N ASP A 11 19.57 1.82 26.11
CA ASP A 11 20.23 2.75 25.21
C ASP A 11 19.22 3.33 24.21
N MET A 12 19.19 4.64 24.10
CA MET A 12 18.35 5.37 23.18
C MET A 12 18.61 4.98 21.72
N SER A 13 19.83 4.55 21.37
CA SER A 13 20.15 4.14 20.01
C SER A 13 19.39 2.89 19.58
N GLU A 14 19.14 1.93 20.47
CA GLU A 14 18.31 0.76 20.17
C GLU A 14 16.85 1.13 19.94
N PHE A 15 16.34 2.05 20.74
CA PHE A 15 14.98 2.57 20.59
C PHE A 15 14.80 3.24 19.23
N ILE A 16 15.74 4.09 18.83
CA ILE A 16 15.72 4.78 17.52
C ILE A 16 15.79 3.77 16.37
N LYS A 17 16.65 2.74 16.49
CA LYS A 17 16.75 1.69 15.47
C LYS A 17 15.46 0.90 15.31
N LYS A 18 14.80 0.55 16.41
CA LYS A 18 13.49 -0.12 16.39
C LYS A 18 12.43 0.74 15.72
N GLU A 19 12.36 2.01 16.10
CA GLU A 19 11.39 2.96 15.54
C GLU A 19 11.63 3.14 14.03
N ASN A 20 12.87 3.29 13.60
CA ASN A 20 13.22 3.42 12.17
C ASN A 20 12.84 2.17 11.38
N LYS A 21 13.05 0.98 11.94
CA LYS A 21 12.69 -0.28 11.28
C LYS A 21 11.17 -0.41 11.10
N ILE A 22 10.40 -0.06 12.12
CA ILE A 22 8.93 -0.08 12.08
C ILE A 22 8.44 0.93 11.04
N ASN A 23 8.98 2.14 11.04
CA ASN A 23 8.62 3.18 10.07
C ASN A 23 8.96 2.76 8.64
N HIS A 24 10.08 2.07 8.43
CA HIS A 24 10.47 1.57 7.13
C HIS A 24 9.48 0.52 6.60
N GLN A 25 9.08 -0.44 7.43
CA GLN A 25 8.09 -1.46 7.06
C GLN A 25 6.73 -0.84 6.75
N GLU A 26 6.28 0.10 7.58
CA GLU A 26 5.05 0.85 7.34
C GLU A 26 5.10 1.57 5.99
N ASN A 27 6.19 2.25 5.69
CA ASN A 27 6.38 2.96 4.44
C ASN A 27 6.37 2.01 3.24
N LEU A 28 7.02 0.85 3.35
CA LEU A 28 7.03 -0.16 2.30
C LEU A 28 5.62 -0.68 2.01
N ARG A 29 4.87 -1.02 3.04
CA ARG A 29 3.49 -1.50 2.89
C ARG A 29 2.61 -0.46 2.21
N ARG A 30 2.70 0.79 2.67
CA ARG A 30 1.94 1.90 2.08
C ARG A 30 2.29 2.11 0.61
N LYS A 31 3.58 2.16 0.28
CA LYS A 31 4.03 2.36 -1.09
C LYS A 31 3.62 1.20 -1.99
N THR A 32 3.69 -0.02 -1.49
CA THR A 32 3.24 -1.21 -2.24
C THR A 32 1.75 -1.13 -2.54
N LYS A 33 0.94 -0.75 -1.55
CA LYS A 33 -0.51 -0.61 -1.75
C LYS A 33 -0.84 0.48 -2.77
N ILE A 34 -0.18 1.62 -2.68
CA ILE A 34 -0.34 2.72 -3.65
C ILE A 34 0.06 2.24 -5.05
N SER A 35 1.17 1.51 -5.17
CA SER A 35 1.64 0.99 -6.46
C SER A 35 0.66 -0.02 -7.05
N LEU A 36 0.11 -0.91 -6.24
CA LEU A 36 -0.92 -1.86 -6.69
C LEU A 36 -2.17 -1.14 -7.19
N ASN A 37 -2.64 -0.13 -6.47
CA ASN A 37 -3.79 0.66 -6.88
C ASN A 37 -3.53 1.39 -8.20
N LEU A 38 -2.33 1.94 -8.36
CA LEU A 38 -1.93 2.63 -9.58
C LEU A 38 -1.89 1.66 -10.78
N VAL A 39 -1.30 0.48 -10.60
CA VAL A 39 -1.23 -0.53 -11.66
C VAL A 39 -2.63 -1.02 -12.04
N ASN A 40 -3.52 -1.22 -11.07
CA ASN A 40 -4.92 -1.57 -11.34
C ASN A 40 -5.63 -0.49 -12.16
N GLN A 41 -5.38 0.77 -11.84
CA GLN A 41 -5.94 1.88 -12.60
C GLN A 41 -5.37 1.93 -14.02
N MET A 42 -4.08 1.71 -14.19
CA MET A 42 -3.44 1.60 -15.50
C MET A 42 -4.05 0.46 -16.33
N GLU A 43 -4.35 -0.67 -15.71
CA GLU A 43 -5.02 -1.80 -16.36
C GLU A 43 -6.41 -1.41 -16.87
N GLU A 44 -7.20 -0.72 -16.05
CA GLU A 44 -8.53 -0.25 -16.46
C GLU A 44 -8.45 0.76 -17.60
N ASP A 45 -7.51 1.69 -17.53
CA ASP A 45 -7.28 2.69 -18.57
C ASP A 45 -6.87 2.02 -19.90
N LEU A 46 -6.01 0.99 -19.81
CA LEU A 46 -5.59 0.24 -20.99
C LEU A 46 -6.75 -0.55 -21.60
N LYS A 47 -7.59 -1.19 -20.78
CA LYS A 47 -8.79 -1.90 -21.26
C LYS A 47 -9.72 -0.95 -22.01
N GLN A 48 -9.91 0.25 -21.50
CA GLN A 48 -10.72 1.27 -22.15
C GLN A 48 -10.11 1.68 -23.50
N HIS A 49 -8.80 1.89 -23.53
CA HIS A 49 -8.08 2.26 -24.74
C HIS A 49 -8.15 1.15 -25.82
N ILE A 50 -7.99 -0.11 -25.40
CA ILE A 50 -8.14 -1.27 -26.29
C ILE A 50 -9.56 -1.30 -26.87
N ASN A 51 -10.56 -1.14 -26.05
CA ASN A 51 -11.96 -1.14 -26.46
C ASN A 51 -12.25 -0.02 -27.48
N ASP A 52 -11.76 1.19 -27.19
CA ASP A 52 -11.92 2.34 -28.09
C ASP A 52 -11.21 2.11 -29.42
N THR A 53 -10.04 1.51 -29.41
CA THR A 53 -9.26 1.17 -30.62
C THR A 53 -10.01 0.17 -31.49
N TYR A 54 -10.59 -0.87 -30.90
CA TYR A 54 -11.40 -1.84 -31.64
C TYR A 54 -12.66 -1.22 -32.20
N LYS A 55 -13.34 -0.36 -31.46
CA LYS A 55 -14.52 0.36 -31.96
C LYS A 55 -14.18 1.25 -33.16
N GLU A 56 -13.07 1.96 -33.08
CA GLU A 56 -12.61 2.82 -34.14
C GLU A 56 -12.24 2.02 -35.40
N ALA A 57 -11.53 0.88 -35.21
CA ALA A 57 -11.18 -0.01 -36.32
C ALA A 57 -12.43 -0.58 -37.00
N ALA A 58 -13.45 -0.95 -36.23
CA ALA A 58 -14.72 -1.44 -36.76
C ALA A 58 -15.48 -0.33 -37.53
N ARG A 59 -15.46 0.89 -37.00
CA ARG A 59 -16.12 2.02 -37.62
C ARG A 59 -15.48 2.44 -38.97
N THR A 60 -14.14 2.51 -38.97
CA THR A 60 -13.37 2.95 -40.13
C THR A 60 -13.04 1.83 -41.10
N LYS A 61 -13.21 0.57 -40.67
CA LYS A 61 -12.79 -0.65 -41.38
C LYS A 61 -11.30 -0.65 -41.71
N LYS A 62 -10.50 0.06 -40.89
CA LYS A 62 -9.05 0.12 -40.99
C LYS A 62 -8.44 -0.55 -39.76
N TYR A 63 -7.66 -1.58 -40.01
CA TYR A 63 -6.95 -2.32 -38.96
C TYR A 63 -5.45 -2.01 -39.05
N ASN A 64 -4.86 -1.62 -37.94
CA ASN A 64 -3.42 -1.38 -37.87
C ASN A 64 -2.79 -2.42 -36.91
N PRO A 65 -2.07 -3.42 -37.47
CA PRO A 65 -1.43 -4.47 -36.66
C PRO A 65 -0.40 -3.95 -35.67
N GLU A 66 0.30 -2.86 -36.02
CA GLU A 66 1.33 -2.27 -35.16
C GLU A 66 0.72 -1.71 -33.87
N VAL A 67 -0.39 -1.00 -34.00
CA VAL A 67 -1.11 -0.47 -32.82
C VAL A 67 -1.61 -1.60 -31.93
N THR A 68 -2.16 -2.66 -32.53
CA THR A 68 -2.65 -3.82 -31.79
C THR A 68 -1.52 -4.52 -31.05
N ASN A 69 -0.37 -4.72 -31.70
CA ASN A 69 0.79 -5.35 -31.09
C ASN A 69 1.33 -4.51 -29.90
N ASN A 70 1.37 -3.19 -30.05
CA ASN A 70 1.80 -2.29 -28.99
C ASN A 70 0.88 -2.38 -27.77
N LEU A 71 -0.44 -2.45 -28.00
CA LEU A 71 -1.41 -2.60 -26.92
C LEU A 71 -1.24 -3.95 -26.19
N PHE A 72 -0.96 -5.02 -26.94
CA PHE A 72 -0.68 -6.34 -26.38
C PHE A 72 0.57 -6.33 -25.51
N GLU A 73 1.64 -5.70 -25.96
CA GLU A 73 2.88 -5.57 -25.18
C GLU A 73 2.64 -4.79 -23.90
N GLN A 74 1.91 -3.70 -23.97
CA GLN A 74 1.56 -2.90 -22.78
C GLN A 74 0.75 -3.72 -21.80
N ALA A 75 -0.19 -4.54 -22.26
CA ALA A 75 -0.98 -5.42 -21.42
C ALA A 75 -0.11 -6.44 -20.68
N GLN A 76 0.88 -7.01 -21.39
CA GLN A 76 1.83 -7.97 -20.80
C GLN A 76 2.68 -7.31 -19.72
N TYR A 77 3.18 -6.09 -19.94
CA TYR A 77 3.95 -5.36 -18.94
C TYR A 77 3.13 -5.06 -17.69
N ILE A 78 1.88 -4.67 -17.85
CA ILE A 78 0.98 -4.40 -16.72
C ILE A 78 0.71 -5.69 -15.94
N GLU A 79 0.45 -6.79 -16.63
CA GLU A 79 0.21 -8.09 -16.00
C GLU A 79 1.42 -8.56 -15.19
N GLU A 80 2.62 -8.41 -15.76
CA GLU A 80 3.87 -8.77 -15.08
C GLU A 80 4.13 -7.88 -13.86
N ALA A 81 3.92 -6.57 -13.99
CA ALA A 81 4.06 -5.64 -12.88
C ALA A 81 3.07 -5.97 -11.75
N LYS A 82 1.83 -6.29 -12.09
CA LYS A 82 0.79 -6.68 -11.14
C LYS A 82 1.17 -7.95 -10.39
N LYS A 83 1.69 -8.94 -11.11
CA LYS A 83 2.16 -10.19 -10.52
C LYS A 83 3.32 -9.96 -9.55
N ASN A 84 4.32 -9.19 -9.96
CA ASN A 84 5.49 -8.91 -9.13
C ASN A 84 5.12 -8.11 -7.89
N LEU A 85 4.26 -7.12 -8.01
CA LEU A 85 3.76 -6.34 -6.88
C LEU A 85 2.92 -7.20 -5.93
N GLY A 86 2.13 -8.13 -6.46
CA GLY A 86 1.36 -9.07 -5.66
C GLY A 86 2.23 -9.97 -4.81
N ILE A 87 3.31 -10.51 -5.39
CA ILE A 87 4.29 -11.33 -4.67
C ILE A 87 4.97 -10.50 -3.58
N PHE A 88 5.36 -9.27 -3.90
CA PHE A 88 5.99 -8.36 -2.95
C PHE A 88 5.05 -8.04 -1.78
N ASP A 89 3.79 -7.76 -2.09
CA ASP A 89 2.76 -7.49 -1.08
C ASP A 89 2.55 -8.68 -0.14
N GLU A 90 2.46 -9.91 -0.69
CA GLU A 90 2.35 -11.13 0.11
C GLU A 90 3.55 -11.29 1.04
N ASN A 91 4.76 -11.05 0.54
CA ASN A 91 5.98 -11.15 1.33
C ASN A 91 6.01 -10.16 2.48
N ILE A 92 5.58 -8.93 2.23
CA ILE A 92 5.49 -7.90 3.28
C ILE A 92 4.44 -8.28 4.32
N ASN A 93 3.27 -8.73 3.88
CA ASN A 93 2.17 -9.07 4.77
C ASN A 93 2.42 -10.36 5.56
N SER A 94 3.28 -11.25 5.06
CA SER A 94 3.68 -12.46 5.79
C SER A 94 4.57 -12.17 6.99
N ILE A 95 5.18 -10.99 7.05
CA ILE A 95 5.96 -10.56 8.21
C ILE A 95 4.99 -10.20 9.33
N GLN A 96 4.67 -11.20 10.17
CA GLN A 96 3.77 -11.00 11.29
C GLN A 96 4.43 -10.17 12.37
N ARG A 97 3.65 -9.28 12.97
CA ARG A 97 4.12 -8.53 14.14
C ARG A 97 4.29 -9.49 15.31
N LYS A 98 5.46 -9.45 15.92
CA LYS A 98 5.73 -10.20 17.15
C LYS A 98 5.40 -9.39 18.40
N THR A 99 5.15 -8.09 18.24
CA THR A 99 4.88 -7.18 19.37
C THR A 99 3.54 -6.49 19.17
N PRO A 100 2.82 -6.18 20.29
CA PRO A 100 1.59 -5.40 20.19
C PRO A 100 1.85 -4.01 19.63
N LEU A 101 0.80 -3.40 19.10
CA LEU A 101 0.86 -2.02 18.65
C LEU A 101 1.16 -1.07 19.81
N THR A 102 2.11 -0.18 19.62
CA THR A 102 2.42 0.87 20.59
C THR A 102 1.34 1.95 20.57
N ASN A 103 1.31 2.79 21.61
CA ASN A 103 0.37 3.92 21.64
C ASN A 103 0.63 4.92 20.50
N VAL A 104 1.90 5.12 20.15
CA VAL A 104 2.29 5.97 19.01
C VAL A 104 1.74 5.42 17.71
N GLU A 105 1.84 4.11 17.50
CA GLU A 105 1.31 3.45 16.31
C GLU A 105 -0.22 3.54 16.25
N LYS A 106 -0.90 3.38 17.38
CA LYS A 106 -2.36 3.54 17.47
C LYS A 106 -2.79 4.96 17.12
N ASP A 107 -2.03 5.96 17.58
CA ASP A 107 -2.29 7.36 17.25
C ASP A 107 -2.10 7.62 15.76
N LYS A 108 -1.07 7.02 15.14
CA LYS A 108 -0.83 7.11 13.70
C LYS A 108 -1.99 6.49 12.90
N ILE A 109 -2.46 5.31 13.31
CA ILE A 109 -3.60 4.64 12.67
C ILE A 109 -4.81 5.56 12.67
N TYR A 110 -5.14 6.12 13.82
CA TYR A 110 -6.26 7.05 13.96
C TYR A 110 -6.08 8.29 13.08
N HIS A 111 -4.88 8.84 13.07
CA HIS A 111 -4.55 10.02 12.26
C HIS A 111 -4.74 9.73 10.76
N TYR A 112 -4.18 8.64 10.26
CA TYR A 112 -4.33 8.26 8.84
C TYR A 112 -5.79 8.01 8.47
N TYR A 113 -6.53 7.35 9.34
CA TYR A 113 -7.96 7.14 9.10
C TYR A 113 -8.73 8.45 9.03
N SER A 114 -8.38 9.40 9.88
CA SER A 114 -9.05 10.71 9.95
C SER A 114 -8.83 11.55 8.69
N THR A 115 -7.74 11.31 7.95
CA THR A 115 -7.50 12.01 6.68
C THR A 115 -8.49 11.62 5.58
N GLY A 116 -9.13 10.47 5.69
CA GLY A 116 -10.08 9.96 4.71
C GLY A 116 -9.44 9.24 3.53
N ASP A 117 -8.12 9.20 3.46
CA ASP A 117 -7.38 8.61 2.32
C ASP A 117 -7.18 7.10 2.46
N TYR A 118 -7.40 6.55 3.65
CA TYR A 118 -7.12 5.15 3.96
C TYR A 118 -8.35 4.45 4.54
N LYS A 119 -8.61 3.25 4.03
CA LYS A 119 -9.61 2.35 4.61
C LYS A 119 -9.00 1.61 5.80
N GLN A 120 -9.87 1.05 6.66
CA GLN A 120 -9.42 0.25 7.80
C GLN A 120 -8.56 -0.95 7.38
N GLU A 121 -8.90 -1.60 6.27
CA GLU A 121 -8.12 -2.70 5.70
C GLU A 121 -6.72 -2.25 5.30
N ASP A 122 -6.60 -1.08 4.69
CA ASP A 122 -5.32 -0.51 4.27
C ASP A 122 -4.42 -0.27 5.48
N LEU A 123 -4.98 0.26 6.55
CA LEU A 123 -4.26 0.52 7.79
C LEU A 123 -3.83 -0.78 8.48
N ALA A 124 -4.68 -1.80 8.46
CA ALA A 124 -4.33 -3.11 8.97
C ALA A 124 -3.10 -3.68 8.26
N ASP A 125 -3.08 -3.58 6.94
CA ASP A 125 -1.95 -4.03 6.11
C ASP A 125 -0.69 -3.21 6.39
N MET A 126 -0.82 -1.89 6.48
CA MET A 126 0.31 -0.99 6.74
C MET A 126 1.01 -1.27 8.07
N PHE A 127 0.23 -1.57 9.10
CA PHE A 127 0.76 -1.76 10.46
C PHE A 127 0.95 -3.24 10.84
N GLY A 128 0.68 -4.15 9.91
CA GLY A 128 0.87 -5.58 10.15
C GLY A 128 -0.09 -6.16 11.18
N THR A 129 -1.32 -5.66 11.21
CA THR A 129 -2.38 -6.10 12.12
C THR A 129 -3.63 -6.46 11.31
N ASN A 130 -4.75 -6.71 11.98
CA ASN A 130 -6.00 -7.04 11.30
C ASN A 130 -6.99 -5.88 11.39
N GLN A 131 -8.03 -5.94 10.54
CA GLN A 131 -9.05 -4.90 10.46
C GLN A 131 -9.82 -4.73 11.78
N SER A 132 -10.07 -5.83 12.49
CA SER A 132 -10.76 -5.80 13.79
C SER A 132 -10.01 -4.95 14.81
N THR A 133 -8.68 -5.07 14.84
CA THR A 133 -7.82 -4.27 15.72
C THR A 133 -7.88 -2.80 15.35
N VAL A 134 -7.79 -2.48 14.06
CA VAL A 134 -7.90 -1.09 13.56
C VAL A 134 -9.26 -0.50 13.94
N SER A 135 -10.33 -1.24 13.72
CA SER A 135 -11.70 -0.82 14.07
C SER A 135 -11.83 -0.49 15.56
N ARG A 136 -11.26 -1.34 16.42
CA ARG A 136 -11.26 -1.10 17.88
C ARG A 136 -10.49 0.15 18.27
N ILE A 137 -9.35 0.38 17.64
CA ILE A 137 -8.53 1.57 17.90
C ILE A 137 -9.32 2.84 17.53
N ILE A 138 -9.94 2.86 16.37
CA ILE A 138 -10.73 4.01 15.90
C ILE A 138 -11.92 4.25 16.83
N SER A 139 -12.65 3.20 17.19
CA SER A 139 -13.78 3.30 18.10
C SER A 139 -13.37 3.80 19.49
N SER A 140 -12.25 3.29 20.00
CA SER A 140 -11.71 3.69 21.30
C SER A 140 -11.36 5.17 21.33
N LYS A 141 -10.76 5.67 20.27
CA LYS A 141 -10.37 7.09 20.18
C LYS A 141 -11.58 8.01 19.96
N ASN A 142 -12.57 7.57 19.19
CA ASN A 142 -13.80 8.32 18.98
C ASN A 142 -14.67 8.35 20.25
N GLY A 143 -14.64 7.29 21.05
CA GLY A 143 -15.39 7.22 22.30
C GLY A 143 -14.79 7.99 23.46
N LYS A 144 -13.56 8.44 23.35
CA LYS A 144 -12.90 9.27 24.37
C LYS A 144 -13.18 10.74 24.09
N LYS A 145 -14.18 11.23 24.75
CA LYS A 145 -14.41 12.66 24.80
C LYS A 145 -13.66 13.29 25.97
#